data_f5346efb9029a9fa39cf93012595f921
#
_entry.id   f5346efb9029a9fa39cf93012595f921
#
_cell.length_a   1.000
_cell.length_b   1.000
_cell.length_c   1.000
_cell.angle_alpha   90.00
_cell.angle_beta   90.00
_cell.angle_gamma   90.00
#
_symmetry.space_group_name_H-M   'P 1'
#
loop_
_entity.id
_entity.type
_entity.pdbx_description
1 polymer ?
#
loop_
_entity_poly.entity_id
_entity_poly.type
_entity_poly.pdbx_seq_one_letter_code
_entity_poly.pdbx_strand_id
1 'polypeptide(L)'
;NREKPPTYGDSKVQVIKSGQARGYRDFDFSSKYYLAKDTEIDERKLQKGDILINSTGVGTAGRVTLFELDGDYVVDSHITIFRPNDEVLPTFVLLVLSSVVGFKTLEKMADGSSGQVELSIETIKSIKVPVPPIPVQQEIVDACAKIDEEFNTTRMSIETYRQKIADLFAELDVVMSTGGGTN
;
A
#
# COMPACT_ATOMS: atom_id res chain seq x y z
N ASN A 1 4.75 -15.61 -8.42
CA ASN A 1 4.30 -16.98 -8.26
C ASN A 1 3.21 -17.02 -7.18
N ARG A 2 1.94 -17.30 -7.60
CA ARG A 2 0.77 -17.33 -6.71
C ARG A 2 0.46 -18.75 -6.25
N GLU A 3 1.45 -19.61 -6.04
CA GLU A 3 1.19 -21.02 -5.95
C GLU A 3 0.50 -21.34 -4.64
N LYS A 4 0.84 -21.46 -3.58
CA LYS A 4 0.06 -21.91 -2.41
C LYS A 4 0.00 -20.84 -1.31
N PRO A 5 -1.10 -20.74 -0.56
CA PRO A 5 -1.10 -19.92 0.65
C PRO A 5 0.07 -20.34 1.56
N PRO A 6 0.76 -19.39 2.21
CA PRO A 6 1.82 -19.75 3.14
C PRO A 6 1.23 -20.53 4.33
N THR A 7 1.97 -21.49 4.86
CA THR A 7 1.62 -22.15 6.12
C THR A 7 1.93 -21.21 7.28
N TYR A 8 0.92 -20.89 8.07
CA TYR A 8 1.07 -19.96 9.19
C TYR A 8 1.55 -20.68 10.46
N GLY A 9 2.35 -19.99 11.28
CA GLY A 9 2.91 -20.50 12.54
C GLY A 9 3.64 -19.43 13.33
N ASP A 10 4.74 -19.80 13.95
CA ASP A 10 5.46 -19.01 14.97
C ASP A 10 6.94 -18.76 14.63
N SER A 11 7.28 -18.71 13.34
CA SER A 11 8.63 -18.29 12.94
C SER A 11 8.83 -16.78 13.17
N LYS A 12 10.03 -16.29 12.82
CA LYS A 12 10.33 -14.84 12.85
C LYS A 12 9.97 -14.13 11.52
N VAL A 13 9.58 -14.89 10.50
CA VAL A 13 9.26 -14.34 9.17
C VAL A 13 7.81 -13.91 9.14
N GLN A 14 7.58 -12.62 8.98
CA GLN A 14 6.23 -12.05 8.95
C GLN A 14 5.61 -12.19 7.57
N VAL A 15 4.33 -12.53 7.52
CA VAL A 15 3.54 -12.62 6.28
C VAL A 15 2.72 -11.35 6.11
N ILE A 16 2.89 -10.67 4.99
CA ILE A 16 2.05 -9.54 4.60
C ILE A 16 0.88 -10.05 3.78
N LYS A 17 -0.33 -9.81 4.26
CA LYS A 17 -1.57 -10.09 3.54
C LYS A 17 -2.02 -8.90 2.70
N SER A 18 -2.80 -9.16 1.65
CA SER A 18 -3.31 -8.11 0.77
C SER A 18 -4.09 -7.02 1.50
N GLY A 19 -4.80 -7.35 2.58
CA GLY A 19 -5.49 -6.36 3.43
C GLY A 19 -4.55 -5.46 4.23
N GLN A 20 -3.30 -5.89 4.43
CA GLN A 20 -2.29 -5.13 5.18
C GLN A 20 -1.47 -4.19 4.30
N ALA A 21 -1.29 -4.49 3.02
CA ALA A 21 -0.70 -3.59 2.04
C ALA A 21 -1.75 -2.56 1.61
N ARG A 22 -1.67 -1.35 2.19
CA ARG A 22 -2.71 -0.31 2.08
C ARG A 22 -2.55 0.61 0.87
N GLY A 23 -1.44 0.52 0.19
CA GLY A 23 -1.06 1.36 -0.94
C GLY A 23 0.02 2.38 -0.60
N TYR A 24 0.71 2.88 -1.61
CA TYR A 24 1.82 3.82 -1.50
C TYR A 24 2.97 3.26 -0.65
N ARG A 25 3.14 3.70 0.60
CA ARG A 25 4.11 3.16 1.58
C ARG A 25 3.44 2.73 2.88
N ASP A 26 2.12 2.57 2.85
CA ASP A 26 1.34 2.32 4.05
C ASP A 26 1.06 0.83 4.27
N PHE A 27 1.27 0.39 5.51
CA PHE A 27 1.02 -0.96 5.97
C PHE A 27 0.22 -0.95 7.27
N ASP A 28 -0.80 -1.80 7.35
CA ASP A 28 -1.57 -2.02 8.56
C ASP A 28 -1.13 -3.31 9.26
N PHE A 29 -0.36 -3.17 10.31
CA PHE A 29 0.10 -4.28 11.14
C PHE A 29 -0.63 -4.38 12.48
N SER A 30 -1.86 -3.93 12.57
CA SER A 30 -2.73 -4.14 13.75
C SER A 30 -2.87 -5.64 14.10
N SER A 31 -2.82 -6.50 13.08
CA SER A 31 -2.68 -7.96 13.23
C SER A 31 -1.40 -8.42 12.55
N LYS A 32 -0.67 -9.35 13.18
CA LYS A 32 0.56 -9.90 12.63
C LYS A 32 0.39 -11.38 12.33
N TYR A 33 0.92 -11.81 11.20
CA TYR A 33 0.91 -13.20 10.75
C TYR A 33 2.34 -13.64 10.48
N TYR A 34 2.69 -14.85 10.87
CA TYR A 34 4.04 -15.38 10.72
C TYR A 34 4.00 -16.72 9.99
N LEU A 35 5.07 -17.06 9.30
CA LEU A 35 5.24 -18.39 8.71
C LEU A 35 5.36 -19.46 9.81
N ALA A 36 5.02 -20.71 9.47
CA ALA A 36 5.42 -21.85 10.27
C ALA A 36 6.94 -21.99 10.27
N LYS A 37 7.50 -22.51 11.38
CA LYS A 37 8.90 -22.95 11.42
C LYS A 37 9.14 -23.97 10.32
N ASP A 38 10.35 -24.00 9.81
CA ASP A 38 10.78 -24.93 8.76
C ASP A 38 10.07 -24.78 7.40
N THR A 39 9.32 -23.68 7.20
CA THR A 39 8.81 -23.34 5.89
C THR A 39 9.97 -22.81 5.03
N GLU A 40 10.18 -23.45 3.87
CA GLU A 40 11.09 -22.90 2.86
C GLU A 40 10.62 -21.52 2.43
N ILE A 41 11.55 -20.55 2.55
CA ILE A 41 11.33 -19.20 2.07
C ILE A 41 11.79 -19.17 0.62
N ASP A 42 10.83 -19.10 -0.27
CA ASP A 42 11.02 -19.08 -1.72
C ASP A 42 11.17 -17.64 -2.27
N GLU A 43 10.84 -17.47 -3.54
CA GLU A 43 10.85 -16.18 -4.24
C GLU A 43 9.90 -15.12 -3.62
N ARG A 44 9.03 -15.50 -2.68
CA ARG A 44 8.12 -14.60 -1.95
C ARG A 44 8.82 -13.80 -0.87
N LYS A 45 10.11 -14.08 -0.57
CA LYS A 45 10.90 -13.27 0.34
C LYS A 45 11.06 -11.86 -0.23
N LEU A 46 10.61 -10.89 0.56
CA LEU A 46 10.66 -9.49 0.17
C LEU A 46 12.06 -8.91 0.31
N GLN A 47 12.36 -7.98 -0.59
CA GLN A 47 13.55 -7.14 -0.56
C GLN A 47 13.13 -5.68 -0.60
N LYS A 48 13.89 -4.78 0.03
CA LYS A 48 13.64 -3.34 -0.09
C LYS A 48 13.62 -2.93 -1.55
N GLY A 49 12.64 -2.14 -1.94
CA GLY A 49 12.39 -1.76 -3.31
C GLY A 49 11.39 -2.64 -4.07
N ASP A 50 10.94 -3.75 -3.49
CA ASP A 50 9.86 -4.53 -4.09
C ASP A 50 8.56 -3.73 -4.14
N ILE A 51 7.85 -3.83 -5.24
CA ILE A 51 6.52 -3.27 -5.43
C ILE A 51 5.49 -4.38 -5.22
N LEU A 52 4.65 -4.22 -4.23
CA LEU A 52 3.58 -5.16 -3.88
C LEU A 52 2.30 -4.74 -4.59
N ILE A 53 1.77 -5.59 -5.46
CA ILE A 53 0.52 -5.35 -6.17
C ILE A 53 -0.53 -6.31 -5.62
N ASN A 54 -1.55 -5.78 -4.97
CA ASN A 54 -2.68 -6.58 -4.52
C ASN A 54 -3.39 -7.14 -5.75
N SER A 55 -3.42 -8.44 -5.85
CA SER A 55 -3.86 -9.14 -7.07
C SER A 55 -5.30 -9.62 -6.98
N THR A 56 -5.89 -9.66 -5.78
CA THR A 56 -7.26 -10.16 -5.58
C THR A 56 -8.02 -9.31 -4.58
N GLY A 57 -9.32 -9.42 -4.64
CA GLY A 57 -10.25 -8.83 -3.68
C GLY A 57 -10.91 -7.55 -4.18
N VAL A 58 -12.24 -7.47 -3.99
CA VAL A 58 -13.03 -6.27 -4.33
C VAL A 58 -12.54 -5.08 -3.50
N GLY A 59 -12.23 -3.97 -4.17
CA GLY A 59 -11.74 -2.73 -3.53
C GLY A 59 -10.28 -2.79 -3.03
N THR A 60 -9.57 -3.90 -3.28
CA THR A 60 -8.15 -4.04 -2.94
C THR A 60 -7.27 -4.43 -4.13
N ALA A 61 -7.79 -5.18 -5.09
CA ALA A 61 -7.07 -5.52 -6.32
C ALA A 61 -6.62 -4.25 -7.06
N GLY A 62 -5.37 -4.22 -7.50
CA GLY A 62 -4.76 -3.05 -8.14
C GLY A 62 -4.15 -2.03 -7.16
N ARG A 63 -4.23 -2.26 -5.85
CA ARG A 63 -3.51 -1.44 -4.87
C ARG A 63 -2.02 -1.73 -4.94
N VAL A 64 -1.20 -0.69 -4.97
CA VAL A 64 0.26 -0.77 -5.15
C VAL A 64 0.95 -0.21 -3.92
N THR A 65 1.84 -0.98 -3.31
CA THR A 65 2.60 -0.58 -2.10
C THR A 65 4.09 -0.85 -2.30
N LEU A 66 4.93 0.13 -2.00
CA LEU A 66 6.38 -0.02 -2.00
C LEU A 66 6.83 -0.63 -0.68
N PHE A 67 7.65 -1.67 -0.74
CA PHE A 67 8.21 -2.33 0.44
C PHE A 67 9.59 -1.77 0.78
N GLU A 68 9.71 -1.17 1.96
CA GLU A 68 10.97 -0.57 2.47
C GLU A 68 11.26 -0.97 3.93
N LEU A 69 10.54 -1.96 4.47
CA LEU A 69 10.66 -2.34 5.87
C LEU A 69 11.92 -3.18 6.14
N ASP A 70 12.44 -3.06 7.36
CA ASP A 70 13.51 -3.91 7.87
C ASP A 70 12.94 -5.19 8.48
N GLY A 71 13.60 -6.32 8.21
CA GLY A 71 13.21 -7.62 8.74
C GLY A 71 12.96 -8.66 7.65
N ASP A 72 12.51 -9.83 8.08
CA ASP A 72 12.19 -10.93 7.19
C ASP A 72 10.68 -10.97 6.93
N TYR A 73 10.31 -10.73 5.69
CA TYR A 73 8.93 -10.70 5.24
C TYR A 73 8.72 -11.56 4.00
N VAL A 74 7.52 -12.10 3.90
CA VAL A 74 6.97 -12.74 2.69
C VAL A 74 5.57 -12.21 2.45
N VAL A 75 5.01 -12.47 1.28
CA VAL A 75 3.62 -12.15 0.96
C VAL A 75 2.74 -13.38 0.95
N ASP A 76 1.43 -13.18 1.12
CA ASP A 76 0.45 -14.23 0.86
C ASP A 76 0.21 -14.40 -0.66
N SER A 77 -0.63 -15.38 -1.03
CA SER A 77 -0.95 -15.69 -2.42
C SER A 77 -1.78 -14.60 -3.14
N HIS A 78 -2.22 -13.57 -2.43
CA HIS A 78 -3.06 -12.49 -2.95
C HIS A 78 -2.26 -11.24 -3.34
N ILE A 79 -0.94 -11.29 -3.21
CA ILE A 79 -0.03 -10.20 -3.59
C ILE A 79 0.94 -10.71 -4.65
N THR A 80 1.09 -9.94 -5.72
CA THR A 80 2.15 -10.13 -6.72
C THR A 80 3.32 -9.21 -6.38
N ILE A 81 4.52 -9.79 -6.31
CA ILE A 81 5.76 -9.02 -6.16
C ILE A 81 6.24 -8.62 -7.55
N PHE A 82 6.42 -7.32 -7.77
CA PHE A 82 7.18 -6.78 -8.88
C PHE A 82 8.51 -6.25 -8.34
N ARG A 83 9.61 -6.83 -8.77
CA ARG A 83 10.97 -6.44 -8.38
C ARG A 83 11.60 -5.67 -9.53
N PRO A 84 11.77 -4.34 -9.39
CA PRO A 84 12.46 -3.54 -10.38
C PRO A 84 13.92 -4.01 -10.55
N ASN A 85 14.44 -3.89 -11.76
CA ASN A 85 15.88 -4.01 -12.03
C ASN A 85 16.57 -2.65 -11.91
N ASP A 86 17.87 -2.60 -12.16
CA ASP A 86 18.69 -1.40 -12.01
C ASP A 86 18.36 -0.26 -13.01
N GLU A 87 17.50 -0.53 -14.00
CA GLU A 87 17.06 0.48 -14.99
C GLU A 87 15.93 1.35 -14.49
N VAL A 88 15.29 0.96 -13.36
CA VAL A 88 14.07 1.62 -12.89
C VAL A 88 14.10 1.82 -11.38
N LEU A 89 13.94 3.06 -10.93
CA LEU A 89 13.83 3.37 -9.51
C LEU A 89 12.51 2.83 -8.94
N PRO A 90 12.52 2.09 -7.82
CA PRO A 90 11.30 1.56 -7.20
C PRO A 90 10.26 2.64 -6.89
N THR A 91 10.68 3.78 -6.35
CA THR A 91 9.79 4.91 -6.06
C THR A 91 9.18 5.48 -7.34
N PHE A 92 9.94 5.55 -8.45
CA PHE A 92 9.39 5.98 -9.73
C PHE A 92 8.29 5.03 -10.23
N VAL A 93 8.51 3.71 -10.15
CA VAL A 93 7.49 2.71 -10.51
C VAL A 93 6.25 2.86 -9.63
N LEU A 94 6.43 3.02 -8.30
CA LEU A 94 5.32 3.27 -7.39
C LEU A 94 4.48 4.46 -7.86
N LEU A 95 5.12 5.61 -8.16
CA LEU A 95 4.44 6.83 -8.59
C LEU A 95 3.68 6.63 -9.91
N VAL A 96 4.29 5.95 -10.88
CA VAL A 96 3.62 5.66 -12.16
C VAL A 96 2.40 4.77 -11.96
N LEU A 97 2.54 3.67 -11.23
CA LEU A 97 1.45 2.72 -11.02
C LEU A 97 0.33 3.28 -10.14
N SER A 98 0.65 4.08 -9.12
CA SER A 98 -0.36 4.62 -8.21
C SER A 98 -1.05 5.88 -8.73
N SER A 99 -0.37 6.69 -9.55
CA SER A 99 -0.87 8.00 -9.99
C SER A 99 -1.20 8.04 -11.49
N VAL A 100 -0.25 7.67 -12.37
CA VAL A 100 -0.43 7.77 -13.83
C VAL A 100 -1.34 6.67 -14.35
N VAL A 101 -1.06 5.41 -14.01
CA VAL A 101 -1.96 4.28 -14.30
C VAL A 101 -3.19 4.39 -13.40
N GLY A 102 -2.95 4.54 -12.11
CA GLY A 102 -3.94 4.77 -11.09
C GLY A 102 -4.70 3.52 -10.65
N PHE A 103 -5.08 3.49 -9.38
CA PHE A 103 -5.78 2.37 -8.76
C PHE A 103 -7.05 1.96 -9.52
N LYS A 104 -7.88 2.91 -9.93
CA LYS A 104 -9.14 2.62 -10.65
C LYS A 104 -8.92 1.97 -12.01
N THR A 105 -7.80 2.26 -12.67
CA THR A 105 -7.45 1.60 -13.94
C THR A 105 -7.03 0.17 -13.68
N LEU A 106 -6.16 -0.06 -12.70
CA LEU A 106 -5.71 -1.39 -12.30
C LEU A 106 -6.88 -2.24 -11.81
N GLU A 107 -7.79 -1.67 -11.02
CA GLU A 107 -9.00 -2.34 -10.55
C GLU A 107 -9.90 -2.78 -11.71
N LYS A 108 -10.06 -1.93 -12.74
CA LYS A 108 -10.84 -2.26 -13.94
C LYS A 108 -10.19 -3.32 -14.83
N MET A 109 -8.86 -3.45 -14.77
CA MET A 109 -8.12 -4.49 -15.50
C MET A 109 -8.24 -5.87 -14.82
N ALA A 110 -8.75 -5.91 -13.61
CA ALA A 110 -8.97 -7.15 -12.89
C ALA A 110 -10.28 -7.80 -13.37
N ASP A 111 -10.20 -9.08 -13.72
CA ASP A 111 -11.32 -9.88 -14.19
C ASP A 111 -11.96 -10.66 -13.05
N GLY A 112 -13.25 -10.90 -13.12
CA GLY A 112 -13.98 -11.75 -12.17
C GLY A 112 -15.43 -11.33 -11.98
N SER A 113 -16.28 -12.29 -11.64
CA SER A 113 -17.68 -12.08 -11.29
C SER A 113 -17.93 -12.44 -9.83
N SER A 114 -18.90 -11.73 -9.21
CA SER A 114 -19.45 -12.08 -7.88
C SER A 114 -18.44 -12.22 -6.74
N GLY A 115 -17.62 -11.19 -6.50
CA GLY A 115 -16.82 -11.11 -5.27
C GLY A 115 -15.40 -11.67 -5.33
N GLN A 116 -15.02 -12.30 -6.44
CA GLN A 116 -13.65 -12.74 -6.71
C GLN A 116 -13.09 -12.00 -7.91
N VAL A 117 -12.51 -10.84 -7.66
CA VAL A 117 -11.82 -10.04 -8.68
C VAL A 117 -10.34 -10.40 -8.64
N GLU A 118 -9.76 -10.72 -9.79
CA GLU A 118 -8.35 -11.09 -9.91
C GLU A 118 -7.63 -10.29 -11.00
N LEU A 119 -6.55 -9.64 -10.63
CA LEU A 119 -5.59 -9.03 -11.52
C LEU A 119 -4.51 -10.07 -11.87
N SER A 120 -4.60 -10.69 -13.03
CA SER A 120 -3.72 -11.77 -13.44
C SER A 120 -2.27 -11.30 -13.62
N ILE A 121 -1.31 -12.22 -13.55
CA ILE A 121 0.11 -11.91 -13.81
C ILE A 121 0.29 -11.43 -15.25
N GLU A 122 -0.43 -12.02 -16.20
CA GLU A 122 -0.42 -11.63 -17.61
C GLU A 122 -0.92 -10.20 -17.79
N THR A 123 -2.00 -9.84 -17.09
CA THR A 123 -2.53 -8.48 -17.07
C THR A 123 -1.51 -7.51 -16.49
N ILE A 124 -0.90 -7.83 -15.35
CA ILE A 124 0.15 -7.00 -14.75
C ILE A 124 1.33 -6.81 -15.73
N LYS A 125 1.79 -7.88 -16.40
CA LYS A 125 2.86 -7.81 -17.40
C LYS A 125 2.49 -6.96 -18.63
N SER A 126 1.21 -6.81 -18.94
CA SER A 126 0.74 -5.99 -20.06
C SER A 126 0.77 -4.48 -19.77
N ILE A 127 0.92 -4.08 -18.51
CA ILE A 127 0.97 -2.69 -18.10
C ILE A 127 2.26 -2.05 -18.63
N LYS A 128 2.10 -1.02 -19.45
CA LYS A 128 3.22 -0.27 -19.98
C LYS A 128 3.61 0.86 -19.04
N VAL A 129 4.83 0.83 -18.57
CA VAL A 129 5.45 1.88 -17.75
C VAL A 129 6.49 2.59 -18.60
N PRO A 130 6.49 3.93 -18.70
CA PRO A 130 7.58 4.65 -19.34
C PRO A 130 8.87 4.46 -18.53
N VAL A 131 9.98 4.28 -19.20
CA VAL A 131 11.30 4.10 -18.56
C VAL A 131 12.27 5.17 -19.11
N PRO A 132 12.17 6.42 -18.64
CA PRO A 132 13.16 7.44 -18.98
C PRO A 132 14.51 7.12 -18.30
N PRO A 133 15.60 7.77 -18.70
CA PRO A 133 16.90 7.61 -18.04
C PRO A 133 16.79 7.89 -16.52
N ILE A 134 17.61 7.18 -15.72
CA ILE A 134 17.61 7.28 -14.24
C ILE A 134 17.63 8.73 -13.72
N PRO A 135 18.42 9.66 -14.26
CA PRO A 135 18.38 11.06 -13.78
C PRO A 135 17.01 11.71 -13.92
N VAL A 136 16.27 11.41 -15.00
CA VAL A 136 14.92 11.93 -15.21
C VAL A 136 13.91 11.28 -14.24
N GLN A 137 14.07 9.98 -13.98
CA GLN A 137 13.26 9.30 -12.95
C GLN A 137 13.48 9.94 -11.58
N GLN A 138 14.73 10.23 -11.21
CA GLN A 138 15.07 10.86 -9.94
C GLN A 138 14.48 12.27 -9.84
N GLU A 139 14.57 13.07 -10.89
CA GLU A 139 13.95 14.41 -10.94
C GLU A 139 12.44 14.36 -10.67
N ILE A 140 11.74 13.38 -11.27
CA ILE A 140 10.32 13.16 -11.04
C ILE A 140 10.05 12.76 -9.58
N VAL A 141 10.84 11.83 -9.04
CA VAL A 141 10.72 11.38 -7.64
C VAL A 141 10.89 12.56 -6.68
N ASP A 142 11.91 13.38 -6.90
CA ASP A 142 12.22 14.55 -6.05
C ASP A 142 11.12 15.63 -6.15
N ALA A 143 10.56 15.83 -7.33
CA ALA A 143 9.43 16.75 -7.51
C ALA A 143 8.16 16.26 -6.80
N CYS A 144 7.86 14.96 -6.90
CA CYS A 144 6.72 14.37 -6.17
C CYS A 144 6.91 14.40 -4.65
N ALA A 145 8.13 14.18 -4.15
CA ALA A 145 8.41 14.27 -2.73
C ALA A 145 8.12 15.68 -2.15
N LYS A 146 8.39 16.74 -2.91
CA LYS A 146 8.04 18.12 -2.52
C LYS A 146 6.52 18.30 -2.45
N ILE A 147 5.77 17.75 -3.40
CA ILE A 147 4.30 17.80 -3.38
C ILE A 147 3.75 17.07 -2.15
N ASP A 148 4.31 15.92 -1.80
CA ASP A 148 3.92 15.17 -0.61
C ASP A 148 4.22 15.96 0.68
N GLU A 149 5.36 16.65 0.75
CA GLU A 149 5.72 17.51 1.88
C GLU A 149 4.74 18.69 2.02
N GLU A 150 4.43 19.39 0.92
CA GLU A 150 3.45 20.48 0.89
C GLU A 150 2.06 19.99 1.34
N PHE A 151 1.62 18.84 0.87
CA PHE A 151 0.35 18.23 1.27
C PHE A 151 0.32 17.91 2.76
N ASN A 152 1.38 17.29 3.29
CA ASN A 152 1.48 16.94 4.70
C ASN A 152 1.49 18.19 5.60
N THR A 153 2.20 19.24 5.19
CA THR A 153 2.22 20.52 5.91
C THR A 153 0.83 21.15 5.94
N THR A 154 0.11 21.16 4.81
CA THR A 154 -1.26 21.69 4.72
C THR A 154 -2.22 20.88 5.59
N ARG A 155 -2.12 19.56 5.58
CA ARG A 155 -2.93 18.67 6.41
C ARG A 155 -2.72 18.92 7.90
N MET A 156 -1.46 19.07 8.35
CA MET A 156 -1.13 19.41 9.73
C MET A 156 -1.72 20.78 10.11
N SER A 157 -1.65 21.76 9.20
CA SER A 157 -2.25 23.10 9.43
C SER A 157 -3.77 23.01 9.61
N ILE A 158 -4.48 22.19 8.85
CA ILE A 158 -5.91 21.96 8.98
C ILE A 158 -6.25 21.28 10.33
N GLU A 159 -5.48 20.31 10.74
CA GLU A 159 -5.66 19.62 12.03
C GLU A 159 -5.42 20.59 13.20
N THR A 160 -4.38 21.41 13.13
CA THR A 160 -4.10 22.48 14.09
C THR A 160 -5.26 23.47 14.17
N TYR A 161 -5.81 23.87 13.04
CA TYR A 161 -6.95 24.76 12.97
C TYR A 161 -8.20 24.15 13.62
N ARG A 162 -8.49 22.88 13.36
CA ARG A 162 -9.58 22.14 13.99
C ARG A 162 -9.42 22.05 15.51
N GLN A 163 -8.20 21.82 15.99
CA GLN A 163 -7.91 21.78 17.41
C GLN A 163 -8.18 23.13 18.05
N LYS A 164 -7.71 24.23 17.44
CA LYS A 164 -8.00 25.59 17.95
C LYS A 164 -9.48 25.90 18.05
N ILE A 165 -10.29 25.41 17.09
CA ILE A 165 -11.74 25.54 17.16
C ILE A 165 -12.30 24.73 18.33
N ALA A 166 -11.84 23.49 18.51
CA ALA A 166 -12.27 22.65 19.62
C ALA A 166 -11.92 23.27 20.98
N ASP A 167 -10.72 23.83 21.10
CA ASP A 167 -10.25 24.53 22.31
C ASP A 167 -11.13 25.75 22.60
N LEU A 168 -11.49 26.54 21.59
CA LEU A 168 -12.39 27.68 21.73
C LEU A 168 -13.77 27.26 22.24
N PHE A 169 -14.35 26.16 21.72
CA PHE A 169 -15.62 25.64 22.21
C PHE A 169 -15.53 25.15 23.66
N ALA A 170 -14.39 24.56 24.05
CA ALA A 170 -14.14 24.14 25.42
C ALA A 170 -14.01 25.35 26.37
N GLU A 171 -13.30 26.40 25.97
CA GLU A 171 -13.15 27.64 26.74
C GLU A 171 -14.47 28.39 26.96
N LEU A 172 -15.38 28.30 26.00
CA LEU A 172 -16.71 28.96 26.07
C LEU A 172 -17.76 28.10 26.76
N ASP A 173 -17.38 26.98 27.39
CA ASP A 173 -18.30 26.05 28.08
C ASP A 173 -19.50 25.57 27.20
N VAL A 174 -19.31 25.60 25.88
CA VAL A 174 -20.32 25.08 24.96
C VAL A 174 -20.21 23.53 24.96
N VAL A 175 -20.73 22.94 26.03
CA VAL A 175 -20.89 21.48 26.12
C VAL A 175 -21.97 21.08 25.12
N MET A 176 -21.59 20.35 24.08
CA MET A 176 -22.56 19.60 23.29
C MET A 176 -23.22 18.58 24.22
N SER A 177 -24.35 18.92 24.75
CA SER A 177 -25.16 17.95 25.50
C SER A 177 -25.61 16.87 24.52
N THR A 178 -24.91 15.73 24.55
CA THR A 178 -25.42 14.50 23.97
C THR A 178 -26.74 14.20 24.72
N GLY A 179 -27.87 14.53 24.11
CA GLY A 179 -29.18 14.23 24.63
C GLY A 179 -29.35 12.73 24.83
N GLY A 180 -29.02 12.26 26.01
CA GLY A 180 -29.47 10.99 26.53
C GLY A 180 -30.92 11.14 26.93
N GLY A 181 -31.83 10.94 26.00
CA GLY A 181 -33.26 10.76 26.31
C GLY A 181 -33.44 9.39 26.93
N THR A 182 -33.53 9.35 28.24
CA THR A 182 -34.23 8.28 28.95
C THR A 182 -35.71 8.56 28.86
N ASN A 183 -36.44 7.70 28.19
CA ASN A 183 -37.79 7.24 28.57
C ASN A 183 -38.05 5.89 27.92
#